data_4d0a5b43230703cfa341c5a6c0a7b364
#
_entry.id   4d0a5b43230703cfa341c5a6c0a7b364
#
_cell.length_a   1.000
_cell.length_b   1.000
_cell.length_c   1.000
_cell.angle_alpha   90.00
_cell.angle_beta   90.00
_cell.angle_gamma   90.00
#
_symmetry.space_group_name_H-M   'P 1'
#
loop_
_entity.id
_entity.type
_entity.pdbx_description
1 polymer ?
#
loop_
_entity_poly.entity_id
_entity_poly.type
_entity_poly.pdbx_seq_one_letter_code
_entity_poly.pdbx_strand_id
1 'polypeptide(L)'
;MDSAPQQQPPVEFETDPSRYRHWQVSFDGPIARLKMAVDPAGGLRPGYELKLNSYDLGVDIELADVVRRLRFEHPEVRVVVLSSGTDNVFCAGANIHMLGMSTHAWKVNFCKFTNETRCEMEDATAFSDQIYIAAANGTCAGGGYELALACKEIYLQDDGNSAVSLPEVPLLGVLPGTGGLTRLVDKRKVRRDRADVFSTTAEGMRGKRAKDWNLVDGVFARSKFEQEVMKRAQAIAAAPIKLLPGERRGVTLGPITPELAAHARLYRHVELSWDREARTAQILVRGPSAADVAVVTAGDEAIHAAGDQLWALRAFRELDDALLQLRTNHLDIGLVLLRTEGDPAQVLAHDAALAASREHWFVNEVLRHMARVLRRLDLTSRSFFALGDVVGNGMPAFAGCLLELALAADRFYLLDEPAVQVGLSALNEGALPMSHGLSRLAARLYGEPDKFEALVGQRGLMDAEAADDAGLVTVRLDGIDWADDTRMAIEERSSLSPDALTGMEANLRFVGHENETSKIFARLTAWQNWIFIRPNATGPEGALSLYGKPQRPHFDWNRV
;
A
#
# COMPACT_ATOMS: atom_id res chain seq x y z
N MET A 1 -1.57 23.19 33.91
CA MET A 1 -0.94 21.85 34.07
C MET A 1 -1.37 21.06 32.85
N ASP A 2 -0.59 21.16 31.77
CA ASP A 2 -0.80 20.31 30.59
C ASP A 2 -0.35 18.89 30.97
N SER A 3 -1.31 18.01 31.12
CA SER A 3 -1.02 16.57 31.23
C SER A 3 -0.30 16.16 29.96
N ALA A 4 0.89 15.59 30.11
CA ALA A 4 1.59 14.97 28.98
C ALA A 4 0.61 14.09 28.21
N PRO A 5 0.59 14.14 26.86
CA PRO A 5 -0.33 13.32 26.08
C PRO A 5 -0.09 11.86 26.47
N GLN A 6 -1.12 11.18 26.97
CA GLN A 6 -1.05 9.74 27.25
C GLN A 6 -0.62 9.06 25.96
N GLN A 7 0.51 8.39 26.01
CA GLN A 7 1.04 7.64 24.87
C GLN A 7 0.00 6.55 24.53
N GLN A 8 -0.66 6.71 23.40
CA GLN A 8 -1.66 5.75 22.96
C GLN A 8 -0.97 4.44 22.59
N PRO A 9 -1.59 3.28 22.84
CA PRO A 9 -1.00 2.01 22.48
C PRO A 9 -0.72 1.96 20.97
N PRO A 10 0.38 1.29 20.54
CA PRO A 10 0.70 1.14 19.12
C PRO A 10 -0.44 0.40 18.41
N VAL A 11 -0.60 0.72 17.12
CA VAL A 11 -1.55 0.01 16.25
C VAL A 11 -0.89 -1.28 15.80
N GLU A 12 -1.58 -2.41 15.99
CA GLU A 12 -1.19 -3.69 15.43
C GLU A 12 -2.04 -4.00 14.19
N PHE A 13 -1.37 -4.42 13.11
CA PHE A 13 -2.00 -4.69 11.82
C PHE A 13 -2.29 -6.18 11.60
N GLU A 14 -1.71 -7.04 12.42
CA GLU A 14 -1.94 -8.48 12.36
C GLU A 14 -3.26 -8.84 13.04
N THR A 15 -4.12 -9.51 12.28
CA THR A 15 -5.42 -10.01 12.76
C THR A 15 -5.76 -11.33 12.06
N ASP A 16 -6.86 -11.95 12.45
CA ASP A 16 -7.39 -13.17 11.83
C ASP A 16 -8.92 -13.24 11.98
N PRO A 17 -9.61 -14.10 11.22
CA PRO A 17 -11.08 -14.17 11.22
C PRO A 17 -11.73 -14.44 12.59
N SER A 18 -11.03 -15.09 13.51
CA SER A 18 -11.57 -15.35 14.87
C SER A 18 -11.60 -14.11 15.76
N ARG A 19 -10.86 -13.08 15.36
CA ARG A 19 -10.72 -11.79 16.07
C ARG A 19 -11.54 -10.67 15.46
N TYR A 20 -12.18 -10.88 14.30
CA TYR A 20 -12.97 -9.85 13.64
C TYR A 20 -14.16 -9.41 14.48
N ARG A 21 -14.36 -8.13 14.61
CA ARG A 21 -15.46 -7.47 15.32
C ARG A 21 -16.43 -6.78 14.37
N HIS A 22 -15.99 -6.48 13.15
CA HIS A 22 -16.69 -5.61 12.21
C HIS A 22 -17.10 -6.30 10.92
N TRP A 23 -16.40 -7.39 10.54
CA TRP A 23 -16.67 -8.11 9.33
C TRP A 23 -17.04 -9.57 9.60
N GLN A 24 -18.07 -10.04 8.92
CA GLN A 24 -18.50 -11.43 8.94
C GLN A 24 -18.30 -12.03 7.55
N VAL A 25 -17.61 -13.18 7.51
CA VAL A 25 -17.30 -13.88 6.26
C VAL A 25 -18.05 -15.20 6.24
N SER A 26 -18.72 -15.50 5.13
CA SER A 26 -19.33 -16.80 4.88
C SER A 26 -19.21 -17.19 3.42
N PHE A 27 -19.26 -18.47 3.13
CA PHE A 27 -19.03 -19.02 1.80
C PHE A 27 -20.23 -19.81 1.31
N ASP A 28 -20.55 -19.65 0.01
CA ASP A 28 -21.56 -20.39 -0.72
C ASP A 28 -20.90 -20.87 -2.04
N GLY A 29 -20.17 -21.97 -1.96
CA GLY A 29 -19.31 -22.44 -3.04
C GLY A 29 -18.31 -21.36 -3.49
N PRO A 30 -18.31 -20.97 -4.77
CA PRO A 30 -17.37 -19.96 -5.29
C PRO A 30 -17.77 -18.51 -4.96
N ILE A 31 -18.74 -18.29 -4.09
CA ILE A 31 -19.21 -16.96 -3.68
C ILE A 31 -18.88 -16.75 -2.20
N ALA A 32 -18.06 -15.75 -1.89
CA ALA A 32 -17.87 -15.27 -0.54
C ALA A 32 -18.86 -14.12 -0.26
N ARG A 33 -19.52 -14.19 0.88
CA ARG A 33 -20.34 -13.09 1.41
C ARG A 33 -19.54 -12.38 2.50
N LEU A 34 -19.24 -11.13 2.28
CA LEU A 34 -18.51 -10.26 3.20
C LEU A 34 -19.47 -9.20 3.74
N LYS A 35 -19.93 -9.42 4.96
CA LYS A 35 -20.97 -8.61 5.59
C LYS A 35 -20.37 -7.62 6.57
N MET A 36 -20.54 -6.33 6.30
CA MET A 36 -20.14 -5.25 7.20
C MET A 36 -21.16 -5.12 8.32
N ALA A 37 -20.76 -5.50 9.52
CA ALA A 37 -21.57 -5.45 10.74
C ALA A 37 -20.74 -4.80 11.86
N VAL A 38 -20.49 -3.51 11.70
CA VAL A 38 -19.57 -2.78 12.58
C VAL A 38 -20.10 -2.75 14.01
N ASP A 39 -19.29 -3.21 14.96
CA ASP A 39 -19.55 -3.07 16.39
C ASP A 39 -19.42 -1.59 16.77
N PRO A 40 -20.51 -0.92 17.19
CA PRO A 40 -20.45 0.51 17.56
C PRO A 40 -19.47 0.82 18.68
N ALA A 41 -19.25 -0.12 19.61
CA ALA A 41 -18.31 0.02 20.73
C ALA A 41 -16.89 -0.48 20.38
N GLY A 42 -16.70 -0.99 19.13
CA GLY A 42 -15.48 -1.62 18.65
C GLY A 42 -14.41 -0.66 18.12
N GLY A 43 -14.53 0.64 18.37
CA GLY A 43 -13.55 1.62 17.90
C GLY A 43 -12.13 1.27 18.30
N LEU A 44 -11.17 1.48 17.40
CA LEU A 44 -9.74 1.21 17.63
C LEU A 44 -9.18 2.03 18.81
N ARG A 45 -9.78 3.18 19.07
CA ARG A 45 -9.40 4.11 20.15
C ARG A 45 -10.62 4.57 20.94
N PRO A 46 -10.48 4.94 22.21
CA PRO A 46 -11.59 5.48 23.01
C PRO A 46 -12.01 6.87 22.50
N GLY A 47 -13.24 7.28 22.85
CA GLY A 47 -13.75 8.63 22.64
C GLY A 47 -14.71 8.81 21.48
N TYR A 48 -15.02 7.75 20.73
CA TYR A 48 -16.02 7.75 19.67
C TYR A 48 -16.75 6.40 19.57
N GLU A 49 -17.89 6.40 18.90
CA GLU A 49 -18.68 5.21 18.59
C GLU A 49 -18.82 5.07 17.05
N LEU A 50 -18.75 3.84 16.55
CA LEU A 50 -18.87 3.52 15.14
C LEU A 50 -20.35 3.29 14.73
N LYS A 51 -21.16 4.36 14.77
CA LYS A 51 -22.59 4.29 14.40
C LYS A 51 -22.79 4.20 12.88
N LEU A 52 -23.92 3.64 12.46
CA LEU A 52 -24.34 3.58 11.05
C LEU A 52 -23.33 2.88 10.15
N ASN A 53 -22.69 1.81 10.62
CA ASN A 53 -21.60 1.17 9.90
C ASN A 53 -20.52 2.17 9.46
N SER A 54 -20.27 3.24 10.23
CA SER A 54 -19.10 4.06 10.01
C SER A 54 -17.83 3.29 10.39
N TYR A 55 -16.71 3.67 9.82
CA TYR A 55 -15.47 2.93 10.03
C TYR A 55 -14.32 3.81 10.51
N ASP A 56 -13.40 3.18 11.19
CA ASP A 56 -12.07 3.67 11.53
C ASP A 56 -10.99 2.74 10.95
N LEU A 57 -9.73 2.93 11.36
CA LEU A 57 -8.63 2.09 10.90
C LEU A 57 -8.79 0.60 11.31
N GLY A 58 -9.42 0.31 12.45
CA GLY A 58 -9.66 -1.06 12.90
C GLY A 58 -10.55 -1.85 11.94
N VAL A 59 -11.62 -1.22 11.45
CA VAL A 59 -12.52 -1.81 10.45
C VAL A 59 -11.78 -2.10 9.13
N ASP A 60 -10.90 -1.18 8.71
CA ASP A 60 -10.11 -1.36 7.48
C ASP A 60 -8.97 -2.39 7.65
N ILE A 61 -8.40 -2.56 8.85
CA ILE A 61 -7.43 -3.64 9.13
C ILE A 61 -8.06 -5.02 8.91
N GLU A 62 -9.28 -5.24 9.44
CA GLU A 62 -10.00 -6.49 9.21
C GLU A 62 -10.34 -6.67 7.71
N LEU A 63 -10.73 -5.60 7.01
CA LEU A 63 -11.00 -5.66 5.57
C LEU A 63 -9.74 -6.03 4.77
N ALA A 64 -8.60 -5.44 5.09
CA ALA A 64 -7.34 -5.74 4.42
C ALA A 64 -6.90 -7.19 4.64
N ASP A 65 -7.07 -7.71 5.87
CA ASP A 65 -6.77 -9.10 6.18
C ASP A 65 -7.69 -10.07 5.42
N VAL A 66 -9.01 -9.83 5.42
CA VAL A 66 -9.94 -10.72 4.71
C VAL A 66 -9.72 -10.70 3.20
N VAL A 67 -9.41 -9.55 2.60
CA VAL A 67 -9.09 -9.46 1.15
C VAL A 67 -7.84 -10.28 0.83
N ARG A 68 -6.81 -10.23 1.67
CA ARG A 68 -5.60 -11.04 1.53
C ARG A 68 -5.89 -12.53 1.69
N ARG A 69 -6.67 -12.93 2.72
CA ARG A 69 -7.03 -14.35 2.95
C ARG A 69 -7.89 -14.91 1.82
N LEU A 70 -8.84 -14.15 1.30
CA LEU A 70 -9.62 -14.59 0.14
C LEU A 70 -8.74 -14.94 -1.06
N ARG A 71 -7.64 -14.23 -1.27
CA ARG A 71 -6.71 -14.49 -2.38
C ARG A 71 -5.84 -15.73 -2.15
N PHE A 72 -5.37 -15.95 -0.93
CA PHE A 72 -4.46 -17.06 -0.61
C PHE A 72 -5.16 -18.29 -0.07
N GLU A 73 -6.11 -18.12 0.85
CA GLU A 73 -6.77 -19.25 1.52
C GLU A 73 -7.97 -19.77 0.73
N HIS A 74 -8.61 -18.90 -0.06
CA HIS A 74 -9.84 -19.20 -0.80
C HIS A 74 -9.73 -18.85 -2.30
N PRO A 75 -8.74 -19.40 -3.02
CA PRO A 75 -8.55 -19.12 -4.43
C PRO A 75 -9.67 -19.68 -5.33
N GLU A 76 -10.54 -20.53 -4.79
CA GLU A 76 -11.78 -21.01 -5.43
C GLU A 76 -12.88 -19.96 -5.48
N VAL A 77 -12.80 -18.92 -4.64
CA VAL A 77 -13.77 -17.82 -4.62
C VAL A 77 -13.65 -16.98 -5.90
N ARG A 78 -14.76 -16.83 -6.59
CA ARG A 78 -14.90 -16.10 -7.85
C ARG A 78 -15.61 -14.76 -7.68
N VAL A 79 -16.49 -14.68 -6.68
CA VAL A 79 -17.27 -13.46 -6.41
C VAL A 79 -17.25 -13.18 -4.92
N VAL A 80 -17.03 -11.93 -4.58
CA VAL A 80 -17.13 -11.43 -3.21
C VAL A 80 -18.27 -10.42 -3.16
N VAL A 81 -19.34 -10.73 -2.44
CA VAL A 81 -20.49 -9.85 -2.26
C VAL A 81 -20.34 -9.10 -0.95
N LEU A 82 -20.07 -7.79 -1.04
CA LEU A 82 -20.06 -6.89 0.10
C LEU A 82 -21.48 -6.46 0.40
N SER A 83 -21.94 -6.67 1.62
CA SER A 83 -23.27 -6.29 2.10
C SER A 83 -23.20 -5.67 3.49
N SER A 84 -24.31 -5.11 3.97
CA SER A 84 -24.41 -4.55 5.31
C SER A 84 -25.24 -5.44 6.23
N GLY A 85 -24.84 -5.51 7.49
CA GLY A 85 -25.61 -6.09 8.58
C GLY A 85 -26.57 -5.12 9.26
N THR A 86 -26.56 -3.84 8.85
CA THR A 86 -27.40 -2.79 9.39
C THR A 86 -28.56 -2.48 8.44
N ASP A 87 -29.77 -2.46 8.96
CA ASP A 87 -30.95 -2.15 8.17
C ASP A 87 -30.93 -0.70 7.66
N ASN A 88 -31.26 -0.51 6.37
CA ASN A 88 -31.35 0.78 5.68
C ASN A 88 -30.03 1.60 5.65
N VAL A 89 -28.92 1.00 6.04
CA VAL A 89 -27.58 1.63 5.99
C VAL A 89 -26.60 0.62 5.43
N PHE A 90 -25.98 0.92 4.30
CA PHE A 90 -24.82 0.17 3.85
C PHE A 90 -23.58 0.59 4.64
N CYS A 91 -23.18 1.85 4.54
CA CYS A 91 -22.08 2.42 5.29
C CYS A 91 -22.14 3.96 5.22
N ALA A 92 -22.03 4.62 6.37
CA ALA A 92 -21.99 6.08 6.46
C ALA A 92 -20.60 6.70 6.19
N GLY A 93 -19.60 5.88 5.91
CA GLY A 93 -18.23 6.32 5.63
C GLY A 93 -17.33 6.39 6.86
N ALA A 94 -16.22 7.10 6.73
CA ALA A 94 -15.26 7.27 7.82
C ALA A 94 -15.93 7.96 9.04
N ASN A 95 -15.58 7.53 10.24
CA ASN A 95 -16.17 8.10 11.45
C ASN A 95 -15.71 9.55 11.65
N ILE A 96 -16.65 10.50 11.59
CA ILE A 96 -16.38 11.94 11.63
C ILE A 96 -15.85 12.37 13.00
N HIS A 97 -16.35 11.76 14.10
CA HIS A 97 -15.84 12.07 15.44
C HIS A 97 -14.39 11.63 15.59
N MET A 98 -14.06 10.42 15.14
CA MET A 98 -12.67 9.94 15.09
C MET A 98 -11.80 10.91 14.27
N LEU A 99 -12.23 11.32 13.09
CA LEU A 99 -11.49 12.29 12.28
C LEU A 99 -11.31 13.63 13.00
N GLY A 100 -12.36 14.14 13.65
CA GLY A 100 -12.31 15.40 14.43
C GLY A 100 -11.28 15.38 15.54
N MET A 101 -11.12 14.24 16.22
CA MET A 101 -10.18 14.04 17.33
C MET A 101 -8.75 13.70 16.89
N SER A 102 -8.55 13.33 15.63
CA SER A 102 -7.29 12.81 15.14
C SER A 102 -6.31 13.90 14.74
N THR A 103 -5.01 13.61 14.90
CA THR A 103 -3.94 14.47 14.37
C THR A 103 -3.93 14.48 12.85
N HIS A 104 -3.26 15.46 12.25
CA HIS A 104 -3.09 15.52 10.79
C HIS A 104 -2.43 14.24 10.24
N ALA A 105 -1.32 13.81 10.83
CA ALA A 105 -0.61 12.61 10.39
C ALA A 105 -1.49 11.35 10.47
N TRP A 106 -2.29 11.20 11.53
CA TRP A 106 -3.24 10.11 11.64
C TRP A 106 -4.26 10.08 10.50
N LYS A 107 -4.89 11.25 10.20
CA LYS A 107 -5.88 11.37 9.12
C LYS A 107 -5.30 10.95 7.77
N VAL A 108 -4.09 11.43 7.45
CA VAL A 108 -3.44 11.12 6.17
C VAL A 108 -3.07 9.64 6.09
N ASN A 109 -2.46 9.06 7.14
CA ASN A 109 -2.07 7.66 7.14
C ASN A 109 -3.28 6.71 7.15
N PHE A 110 -4.36 7.09 7.83
CA PHE A 110 -5.65 6.39 7.74
C PHE A 110 -6.17 6.36 6.30
N CYS A 111 -6.22 7.50 5.61
CA CYS A 111 -6.66 7.56 4.21
C CYS A 111 -5.72 6.76 3.28
N LYS A 112 -4.41 6.76 3.52
CA LYS A 112 -3.46 5.94 2.74
C LYS A 112 -3.74 4.46 2.89
N PHE A 113 -3.86 3.95 4.12
CA PHE A 113 -4.17 2.54 4.37
C PHE A 113 -5.50 2.13 3.75
N THR A 114 -6.54 2.95 3.94
CA THR A 114 -7.85 2.76 3.35
C THR A 114 -7.78 2.68 1.82
N ASN A 115 -7.03 3.60 1.17
CA ASN A 115 -6.82 3.56 -0.29
C ASN A 115 -6.08 2.32 -0.75
N GLU A 116 -5.05 1.89 -0.03
CA GLU A 116 -4.28 0.67 -0.34
C GLU A 116 -5.19 -0.57 -0.31
N THR A 117 -6.05 -0.70 0.71
CA THR A 117 -7.03 -1.79 0.80
C THR A 117 -8.00 -1.78 -0.39
N ARG A 118 -8.52 -0.62 -0.78
CA ARG A 118 -9.41 -0.50 -1.95
C ARG A 118 -8.70 -0.82 -3.26
N CYS A 119 -7.45 -0.41 -3.42
CA CYS A 119 -6.63 -0.80 -4.56
C CYS A 119 -6.33 -2.31 -4.57
N GLU A 120 -6.22 -2.96 -3.41
CA GLU A 120 -6.05 -4.41 -3.32
C GLU A 120 -7.29 -5.18 -3.79
N MET A 121 -8.51 -4.69 -3.50
CA MET A 121 -9.75 -5.25 -4.06
C MET A 121 -9.80 -5.12 -5.59
N GLU A 122 -9.33 -3.99 -6.13
CA GLU A 122 -9.24 -3.76 -7.57
C GLU A 122 -8.18 -4.67 -8.22
N ASP A 123 -7.04 -4.84 -7.56
CA ASP A 123 -5.97 -5.76 -7.97
C ASP A 123 -6.45 -7.23 -7.97
N ALA A 124 -7.22 -7.65 -6.94
CA ALA A 124 -7.84 -8.98 -6.89
C ALA A 124 -8.81 -9.21 -8.08
N THR A 125 -9.59 -8.20 -8.42
CA THR A 125 -10.49 -8.24 -9.58
C THR A 125 -9.71 -8.35 -10.90
N ALA A 126 -8.57 -7.67 -11.01
CA ALA A 126 -7.79 -7.64 -12.25
C ALA A 126 -6.90 -8.90 -12.43
N PHE A 127 -6.40 -9.50 -11.35
CA PHE A 127 -5.33 -10.50 -11.41
C PHE A 127 -5.59 -11.82 -10.68
N SER A 128 -6.70 -11.93 -9.91
CA SER A 128 -7.04 -13.16 -9.17
C SER A 128 -8.39 -13.76 -9.55
N ASP A 129 -9.09 -13.20 -10.54
CA ASP A 129 -10.46 -13.58 -10.93
C ASP A 129 -11.50 -13.45 -9.80
N GLN A 130 -11.24 -12.63 -8.78
CA GLN A 130 -12.17 -12.39 -7.68
C GLN A 130 -12.95 -11.09 -7.91
N ILE A 131 -14.17 -11.21 -8.36
CA ILE A 131 -15.03 -10.07 -8.71
C ILE A 131 -15.76 -9.58 -7.46
N TYR A 132 -15.53 -8.33 -7.08
CA TYR A 132 -16.21 -7.69 -5.96
C TYR A 132 -17.50 -7.00 -6.41
N ILE A 133 -18.60 -7.27 -5.68
CA ILE A 133 -19.91 -6.67 -5.88
C ILE A 133 -20.30 -5.93 -4.60
N ALA A 134 -20.69 -4.66 -4.68
CA ALA A 134 -21.29 -3.94 -3.58
C ALA A 134 -22.82 -4.06 -3.65
N ALA A 135 -23.42 -4.63 -2.61
CA ALA A 135 -24.87 -4.74 -2.42
C ALA A 135 -25.35 -3.67 -1.43
N ALA A 136 -25.56 -2.45 -1.92
CA ALA A 136 -25.93 -1.31 -1.09
C ALA A 136 -27.43 -1.37 -0.73
N ASN A 137 -27.75 -1.95 0.42
CA ASN A 137 -29.09 -2.13 0.96
C ASN A 137 -29.62 -0.93 1.75
N GLY A 138 -29.02 0.24 1.59
CA GLY A 138 -29.38 1.46 2.33
C GLY A 138 -28.49 2.63 1.96
N THR A 139 -28.39 3.60 2.85
CA THR A 139 -27.50 4.75 2.70
C THR A 139 -26.06 4.30 2.51
N CYS A 140 -25.45 4.75 1.42
CA CYS A 140 -24.08 4.44 1.01
C CYS A 140 -23.36 5.77 0.75
N ALA A 141 -22.76 6.35 1.81
CA ALA A 141 -22.29 7.72 1.83
C ALA A 141 -20.80 7.85 2.08
N GLY A 142 -20.16 8.84 1.48
CA GLY A 142 -18.78 9.18 1.70
C GLY A 142 -17.85 8.00 1.47
N GLY A 143 -16.97 7.71 2.43
CA GLY A 143 -16.09 6.56 2.37
C GLY A 143 -16.80 5.21 2.20
N GLY A 144 -18.09 5.09 2.55
CA GLY A 144 -18.90 3.91 2.26
C GLY A 144 -19.19 3.76 0.76
N TYR A 145 -19.46 4.86 0.07
CA TYR A 145 -19.58 4.83 -1.38
C TYR A 145 -18.22 4.68 -2.06
N GLU A 146 -17.14 5.24 -1.48
CA GLU A 146 -15.77 5.01 -1.96
C GLU A 146 -15.36 3.53 -1.88
N LEU A 147 -15.82 2.80 -0.84
CA LEU A 147 -15.68 1.34 -0.74
C LEU A 147 -16.46 0.63 -1.86
N ALA A 148 -17.71 1.03 -2.11
CA ALA A 148 -18.50 0.49 -3.21
C ALA A 148 -17.87 0.78 -4.57
N LEU A 149 -17.27 1.97 -4.77
CA LEU A 149 -16.54 2.34 -5.98
C LEU A 149 -15.30 1.47 -6.24
N ALA A 150 -14.69 0.88 -5.21
CA ALA A 150 -13.61 -0.08 -5.38
C ALA A 150 -14.11 -1.42 -5.95
N CYS A 151 -15.37 -1.78 -5.76
CA CYS A 151 -15.98 -2.96 -6.35
C CYS A 151 -16.10 -2.85 -7.89
N LYS A 152 -16.23 -3.99 -8.55
CA LYS A 152 -16.46 -4.06 -10.00
C LYS A 152 -17.87 -3.65 -10.38
N GLU A 153 -18.85 -4.08 -9.57
CA GLU A 153 -20.27 -3.78 -9.78
C GLU A 153 -20.90 -3.25 -8.48
N ILE A 154 -21.84 -2.33 -8.62
CA ILE A 154 -22.56 -1.70 -7.51
C ILE A 154 -24.06 -1.82 -7.76
N TYR A 155 -24.77 -2.41 -6.81
CA TYR A 155 -26.23 -2.52 -6.84
C TYR A 155 -26.84 -1.76 -5.68
N LEU A 156 -27.87 -0.97 -5.97
CA LEU A 156 -28.56 -0.14 -4.99
C LEU A 156 -29.99 -0.64 -4.78
N GLN A 157 -30.41 -0.76 -3.53
CA GLN A 157 -31.79 -1.04 -3.19
C GLN A 157 -32.69 0.15 -3.52
N ASP A 158 -33.85 -0.12 -4.14
CA ASP A 158 -34.86 0.88 -4.41
C ASP A 158 -36.00 0.77 -3.38
N ASP A 159 -35.93 1.62 -2.38
CA ASP A 159 -36.91 1.73 -1.30
C ASP A 159 -37.36 3.18 -1.05
N GLY A 160 -36.98 4.08 -1.96
CA GLY A 160 -37.25 5.52 -1.86
C GLY A 160 -36.27 6.29 -0.94
N ASN A 161 -35.48 5.59 -0.11
CA ASN A 161 -34.56 6.23 0.85
C ASN A 161 -33.11 5.95 0.54
N SER A 162 -32.80 4.74 0.04
CA SER A 162 -31.43 4.32 -0.28
C SER A 162 -30.80 5.21 -1.35
N ALA A 163 -29.62 5.74 -1.05
CA ALA A 163 -28.89 6.66 -1.90
C ALA A 163 -27.39 6.38 -1.88
N VAL A 164 -26.71 6.73 -2.96
CA VAL A 164 -25.24 6.88 -3.00
C VAL A 164 -24.89 8.36 -2.95
N SER A 165 -23.84 8.74 -2.20
CA SER A 165 -23.41 10.14 -2.07
C SER A 165 -21.93 10.29 -1.75
N LEU A 166 -21.36 11.45 -2.13
CA LEU A 166 -20.04 11.93 -1.67
C LEU A 166 -20.26 13.33 -1.03
N PRO A 167 -20.73 13.38 0.21
CA PRO A 167 -21.18 14.61 0.84
C PRO A 167 -20.06 15.40 1.54
N GLU A 168 -18.79 15.04 1.33
CA GLU A 168 -17.66 15.61 2.04
C GLU A 168 -17.51 17.11 1.77
N VAL A 169 -17.65 17.52 0.51
CA VAL A 169 -17.52 18.94 0.14
C VAL A 169 -18.61 19.80 0.77
N PRO A 170 -19.91 19.48 0.58
CA PRO A 170 -20.97 20.33 1.11
C PRO A 170 -21.15 20.27 2.64
N LEU A 171 -20.81 19.16 3.28
CA LEU A 171 -21.07 18.99 4.72
C LEU A 171 -19.82 19.17 5.61
N LEU A 172 -18.64 18.80 5.10
CA LEU A 172 -17.43 18.73 5.92
C LEU A 172 -16.33 19.70 5.47
N GLY A 173 -16.49 20.33 4.28
CA GLY A 173 -15.47 21.21 3.72
C GLY A 173 -14.14 20.49 3.41
N VAL A 174 -14.21 19.18 3.15
CA VAL A 174 -13.06 18.35 2.75
C VAL A 174 -13.38 17.57 1.49
N LEU A 175 -12.40 16.86 0.93
CA LEU A 175 -12.61 16.01 -0.23
C LEU A 175 -12.94 14.56 0.18
N PRO A 176 -13.62 13.79 -0.67
CA PRO A 176 -13.63 12.33 -0.58
C PRO A 176 -12.20 11.81 -0.68
N GLY A 177 -11.61 11.45 0.47
CA GLY A 177 -10.17 11.22 0.63
C GLY A 177 -9.70 9.82 0.26
N THR A 178 -10.62 8.90 -0.03
CA THR A 178 -10.29 7.50 -0.33
C THR A 178 -10.59 7.10 -1.78
N GLY A 179 -10.34 8.04 -2.70
CA GLY A 179 -10.29 7.83 -4.14
C GLY A 179 -11.62 8.01 -4.87
N GLY A 180 -12.65 8.58 -4.21
CA GLY A 180 -14.00 8.73 -4.76
C GLY A 180 -14.03 9.53 -6.04
N LEU A 181 -13.45 10.73 -6.06
CA LEU A 181 -13.45 11.61 -7.23
C LEU A 181 -12.77 10.96 -8.45
N THR A 182 -11.61 10.34 -8.25
CA THR A 182 -10.90 9.64 -9.32
C THR A 182 -11.72 8.46 -9.85
N ARG A 183 -12.26 7.62 -8.96
CA ARG A 183 -13.06 6.46 -9.38
C ARG A 183 -14.36 6.85 -10.08
N LEU A 184 -14.98 7.99 -9.73
CA LEU A 184 -16.14 8.50 -10.46
C LEU A 184 -15.84 8.76 -11.93
N VAL A 185 -14.77 9.51 -12.22
CA VAL A 185 -14.49 9.95 -13.59
C VAL A 185 -13.67 8.92 -14.37
N ASP A 186 -12.67 8.29 -13.75
CA ASP A 186 -11.74 7.40 -14.46
C ASP A 186 -12.21 5.94 -14.51
N LYS A 187 -12.86 5.42 -13.46
CA LYS A 187 -13.34 4.04 -13.41
C LYS A 187 -14.80 3.93 -13.86
N ARG A 188 -15.69 4.73 -13.25
CA ARG A 188 -17.12 4.72 -13.56
C ARG A 188 -17.47 5.49 -14.84
N LYS A 189 -16.54 6.31 -15.37
CA LYS A 189 -16.77 7.15 -16.55
C LYS A 189 -17.98 8.08 -16.40
N VAL A 190 -18.22 8.54 -15.19
CA VAL A 190 -19.24 9.56 -14.95
C VAL A 190 -18.80 10.86 -15.63
N ARG A 191 -19.68 11.47 -16.42
CA ARG A 191 -19.38 12.72 -17.09
C ARG A 191 -19.04 13.81 -16.08
N ARG A 192 -17.98 14.60 -16.32
CA ARG A 192 -17.39 15.54 -15.36
C ARG A 192 -18.41 16.48 -14.72
N ASP A 193 -19.34 17.06 -15.51
CA ASP A 193 -20.39 17.96 -15.02
C ASP A 193 -21.39 17.26 -14.08
N ARG A 194 -21.69 15.97 -14.33
CA ARG A 194 -22.50 15.16 -13.44
C ARG A 194 -21.76 14.79 -12.16
N ALA A 195 -20.45 14.52 -12.27
CA ALA A 195 -19.60 14.27 -11.11
C ALA A 195 -19.51 15.51 -10.21
N ASP A 196 -19.43 16.71 -10.80
CA ASP A 196 -19.46 17.98 -10.08
C ASP A 196 -20.75 18.14 -9.27
N VAL A 197 -21.92 18.02 -9.93
CA VAL A 197 -23.22 18.09 -9.26
C VAL A 197 -23.34 17.02 -8.17
N PHE A 198 -22.92 15.78 -8.46
CA PHE A 198 -22.98 14.68 -7.50
C PHE A 198 -22.14 14.94 -6.25
N SER A 199 -20.91 15.44 -6.42
CA SER A 199 -19.98 15.68 -5.32
C SER A 199 -20.28 16.96 -4.52
N THR A 200 -21.22 17.79 -5.00
CA THR A 200 -21.68 19.01 -4.32
C THR A 200 -23.11 18.91 -3.79
N THR A 201 -23.75 17.72 -3.92
CA THR A 201 -25.11 17.45 -3.44
C THR A 201 -25.07 16.53 -2.24
N ALA A 202 -25.46 17.03 -1.06
CA ALA A 202 -25.40 16.28 0.20
C ALA A 202 -26.32 15.05 0.23
N GLU A 203 -27.51 15.16 -0.35
CA GLU A 203 -28.54 14.11 -0.37
C GLU A 203 -28.18 12.92 -1.28
N GLY A 204 -27.22 13.10 -2.17
CA GLY A 204 -26.81 12.08 -3.13
C GLY A 204 -27.85 11.77 -4.21
N MET A 205 -27.70 10.60 -4.82
CA MET A 205 -28.56 10.16 -5.93
C MET A 205 -29.21 8.81 -5.63
N ARG A 206 -30.48 8.63 -6.07
CA ARG A 206 -31.34 7.48 -5.79
C ARG A 206 -31.85 6.83 -7.06
N GLY A 207 -32.29 5.60 -6.95
CA GLY A 207 -33.08 4.89 -7.94
C GLY A 207 -32.56 5.01 -9.37
N LYS A 208 -33.45 5.20 -10.33
CA LYS A 208 -33.13 5.29 -11.75
C LYS A 208 -32.05 6.34 -12.07
N ARG A 209 -32.06 7.50 -11.39
CA ARG A 209 -31.08 8.57 -11.64
C ARG A 209 -29.68 8.16 -11.30
N ALA A 210 -29.47 7.39 -10.21
CA ALA A 210 -28.15 6.86 -9.86
C ALA A 210 -27.62 5.94 -10.96
N LYS A 211 -28.47 5.09 -11.54
CA LYS A 211 -28.13 4.22 -12.66
C LYS A 211 -27.85 5.02 -13.94
N ASP A 212 -28.73 5.95 -14.31
CA ASP A 212 -28.62 6.75 -15.55
C ASP A 212 -27.33 7.63 -15.54
N TRP A 213 -26.82 7.94 -14.35
CA TRP A 213 -25.57 8.68 -14.20
C TRP A 213 -24.35 7.79 -14.04
N ASN A 214 -24.51 6.48 -14.19
CA ASN A 214 -23.45 5.48 -14.05
C ASN A 214 -22.81 5.42 -12.65
N LEU A 215 -23.54 5.89 -11.64
CA LEU A 215 -23.11 5.81 -10.24
C LEU A 215 -23.24 4.37 -9.70
N VAL A 216 -24.23 3.63 -10.20
CA VAL A 216 -24.48 2.22 -9.87
C VAL A 216 -24.78 1.43 -11.14
N ASP A 217 -24.55 0.11 -11.12
CA ASP A 217 -24.81 -0.79 -12.26
C ASP A 217 -26.26 -1.23 -12.35
N GLY A 218 -26.95 -1.33 -11.22
CA GLY A 218 -28.36 -1.71 -11.18
C GLY A 218 -29.05 -1.22 -9.93
N VAL A 219 -30.38 -1.18 -10.05
CA VAL A 219 -31.29 -0.77 -8.97
C VAL A 219 -32.41 -1.78 -8.89
N PHE A 220 -32.67 -2.33 -7.71
CA PHE A 220 -33.65 -3.39 -7.50
C PHE A 220 -34.57 -3.07 -6.34
N ALA A 221 -35.89 -3.33 -6.51
CA ALA A 221 -36.84 -3.18 -5.43
C ALA A 221 -36.46 -4.00 -4.19
N ARG A 222 -36.66 -3.47 -3.00
CA ARG A 222 -36.30 -4.08 -1.72
C ARG A 222 -36.62 -5.57 -1.61
N SER A 223 -37.83 -5.95 -2.06
CA SER A 223 -38.33 -7.34 -2.01
C SER A 223 -37.58 -8.31 -2.93
N LYS A 224 -36.85 -7.82 -3.93
CA LYS A 224 -36.07 -8.61 -4.90
C LYS A 224 -34.57 -8.39 -4.82
N PHE A 225 -34.13 -7.45 -4.00
CA PHE A 225 -32.76 -6.95 -4.00
C PHE A 225 -31.72 -8.07 -3.78
N GLU A 226 -31.87 -8.83 -2.70
CA GLU A 226 -30.93 -9.93 -2.40
C GLU A 226 -30.95 -11.00 -3.49
N GLN A 227 -32.14 -11.37 -3.98
CA GLN A 227 -32.30 -12.38 -5.02
C GLN A 227 -31.59 -11.96 -6.32
N GLU A 228 -31.76 -10.71 -6.75
CA GLU A 228 -31.14 -10.23 -8.00
C GLU A 228 -29.62 -10.07 -7.88
N VAL A 229 -29.12 -9.62 -6.73
CA VAL A 229 -27.67 -9.56 -6.46
C VAL A 229 -27.08 -10.96 -6.48
N MET A 230 -27.70 -11.94 -5.78
CA MET A 230 -27.19 -13.30 -5.76
C MET A 230 -27.28 -14.00 -7.12
N LYS A 231 -28.33 -13.76 -7.88
CA LYS A 231 -28.45 -14.24 -9.27
C LYS A 231 -27.29 -13.71 -10.13
N ARG A 232 -26.93 -12.44 -9.96
CA ARG A 232 -25.79 -11.85 -10.66
C ARG A 232 -24.47 -12.47 -10.22
N ALA A 233 -24.27 -12.65 -8.92
CA ALA A 233 -23.09 -13.30 -8.36
C ALA A 233 -22.92 -14.73 -8.91
N GLN A 234 -23.98 -15.51 -8.94
CA GLN A 234 -24.01 -16.87 -9.52
C GLN A 234 -23.65 -16.87 -11.01
N ALA A 235 -24.18 -15.90 -11.78
CA ALA A 235 -23.87 -15.77 -13.21
C ALA A 235 -22.38 -15.44 -13.44
N ILE A 236 -21.76 -14.62 -12.60
CA ILE A 236 -20.33 -14.32 -12.67
C ILE A 236 -19.52 -15.57 -12.25
N ALA A 237 -19.89 -16.22 -11.17
CA ALA A 237 -19.19 -17.39 -10.65
C ALA A 237 -19.21 -18.57 -11.66
N ALA A 238 -20.30 -18.71 -12.44
CA ALA A 238 -20.41 -19.72 -13.49
C ALA A 238 -19.64 -19.40 -14.77
N ALA A 239 -19.12 -18.17 -14.93
CA ALA A 239 -18.35 -17.80 -16.11
C ALA A 239 -16.98 -18.53 -16.12
N PRO A 240 -16.41 -18.84 -17.28
CA PRO A 240 -15.09 -19.47 -17.38
C PRO A 240 -14.01 -18.66 -16.66
N ILE A 241 -13.06 -19.35 -16.01
CA ILE A 241 -11.85 -18.75 -15.45
C ILE A 241 -11.05 -18.17 -16.62
N LYS A 242 -10.67 -16.90 -16.52
CA LYS A 242 -9.91 -16.19 -17.56
C LYS A 242 -8.43 -16.19 -17.30
N LEU A 243 -8.05 -16.17 -16.02
CA LEU A 243 -6.67 -16.06 -15.56
C LEU A 243 -6.23 -17.40 -14.98
N LEU A 244 -5.01 -17.84 -15.32
CA LEU A 244 -4.32 -18.97 -14.71
C LEU A 244 -5.23 -20.18 -14.48
N PRO A 245 -5.60 -20.91 -15.54
CA PRO A 245 -6.47 -22.09 -15.43
C PRO A 245 -5.78 -23.20 -14.63
N GLY A 246 -6.57 -24.05 -13.98
CA GLY A 246 -6.07 -25.18 -13.19
C GLY A 246 -6.74 -25.27 -11.84
N GLU A 247 -6.45 -26.34 -11.12
CA GLU A 247 -6.91 -26.53 -9.75
C GLU A 247 -6.21 -25.56 -8.81
N ARG A 248 -6.99 -24.95 -7.91
CA ARG A 248 -6.49 -23.99 -6.94
C ARG A 248 -6.76 -24.51 -5.53
N ARG A 249 -5.72 -24.91 -4.83
CA ARG A 249 -5.80 -25.34 -3.43
C ARG A 249 -5.33 -24.18 -2.54
N GLY A 250 -6.16 -23.76 -1.60
CA GLY A 250 -5.85 -22.64 -0.69
C GLY A 250 -4.59 -22.88 0.14
N VAL A 251 -3.92 -21.79 0.47
CA VAL A 251 -2.74 -21.74 1.33
C VAL A 251 -3.08 -20.92 2.57
N THR A 252 -3.11 -21.54 3.73
CA THR A 252 -3.40 -20.88 5.01
C THR A 252 -2.28 -19.90 5.38
N LEU A 253 -2.65 -18.68 5.74
CA LEU A 253 -1.73 -17.66 6.20
C LEU A 253 -1.61 -17.69 7.73
N GLY A 254 -0.49 -18.20 8.23
CA GLY A 254 -0.14 -18.13 9.65
C GLY A 254 0.22 -16.72 10.10
N PRO A 255 0.22 -16.45 11.41
CA PRO A 255 0.48 -15.12 11.96
C PRO A 255 1.92 -14.66 11.73
N ILE A 256 2.08 -13.33 11.65
CA ILE A 256 3.37 -12.65 11.71
C ILE A 256 3.59 -12.20 13.16
N THR A 257 4.52 -12.85 13.85
CA THR A 257 4.80 -12.58 15.28
C THR A 257 6.27 -12.20 15.44
N PRO A 258 6.60 -10.89 15.42
CA PRO A 258 7.97 -10.44 15.69
C PRO A 258 8.30 -10.58 17.19
N GLU A 259 9.57 -10.79 17.50
CA GLU A 259 10.11 -10.50 18.81
C GLU A 259 10.23 -8.98 18.97
N LEU A 260 9.76 -8.46 20.11
CA LEU A 260 9.75 -7.04 20.40
C LEU A 260 10.91 -6.70 21.33
N ALA A 261 11.82 -5.85 20.85
CA ALA A 261 12.88 -5.24 21.66
C ALA A 261 12.58 -3.75 21.91
N ALA A 262 13.36 -3.11 22.76
CA ALA A 262 13.14 -1.71 23.14
C ALA A 262 13.11 -0.74 21.94
N HIS A 263 13.92 -0.99 20.92
CA HIS A 263 14.05 -0.15 19.73
C HIS A 263 14.05 -0.99 18.45
N ALA A 264 13.45 -2.19 18.46
CA ALA A 264 13.38 -3.04 17.29
C ALA A 264 12.17 -4.00 17.31
N ARG A 265 11.76 -4.41 16.12
CA ARG A 265 10.87 -5.55 15.84
C ARG A 265 11.66 -6.55 15.00
N LEU A 266 11.88 -7.73 15.55
CA LEU A 266 12.71 -8.76 14.94
C LEU A 266 11.80 -9.85 14.39
N TYR A 267 11.67 -9.90 13.07
CA TYR A 267 10.97 -10.94 12.34
C TYR A 267 11.98 -12.03 11.91
N ARG A 268 11.49 -13.05 11.24
CA ARG A 268 12.35 -14.14 10.75
C ARG A 268 13.31 -13.68 9.64
N HIS A 269 12.80 -12.91 8.68
CA HIS A 269 13.55 -12.45 7.50
C HIS A 269 13.73 -10.93 7.47
N VAL A 270 13.02 -10.19 8.30
CA VAL A 270 13.08 -8.74 8.34
C VAL A 270 13.41 -8.28 9.75
N GLU A 271 14.17 -7.19 9.85
CA GLU A 271 14.42 -6.49 11.10
C GLU A 271 14.08 -5.00 10.89
N LEU A 272 13.22 -4.47 11.73
CA LEU A 272 12.97 -3.03 11.83
C LEU A 272 13.56 -2.54 13.14
N SER A 273 14.54 -1.66 13.08
CA SER A 273 15.10 -0.97 14.25
C SER A 273 15.02 0.54 14.06
N TRP A 274 15.02 1.32 15.16
CA TRP A 274 14.88 2.77 15.07
C TRP A 274 15.70 3.49 16.16
N ASP A 275 16.21 4.65 15.77
CA ASP A 275 16.83 5.64 16.63
C ASP A 275 16.02 6.94 16.58
N ARG A 276 15.34 7.28 17.69
CA ARG A 276 14.51 8.48 17.77
C ARG A 276 15.32 9.76 17.88
N GLU A 277 16.51 9.71 18.45
CA GLU A 277 17.40 10.87 18.56
C GLU A 277 17.92 11.27 17.18
N ALA A 278 18.38 10.29 16.41
CA ALA A 278 18.80 10.49 15.04
C ALA A 278 17.61 10.65 14.06
N ARG A 279 16.38 10.32 14.48
CA ARG A 279 15.15 10.27 13.66
C ARG A 279 15.29 9.34 12.45
N THR A 280 16.01 8.25 12.65
CA THR A 280 16.27 7.24 11.62
C THR A 280 15.69 5.89 12.00
N ALA A 281 15.39 5.07 11.01
CA ALA A 281 15.14 3.65 11.20
C ALA A 281 15.99 2.87 10.21
N GLN A 282 16.21 1.59 10.51
CA GLN A 282 16.79 0.64 9.59
C GLN A 282 15.78 -0.48 9.33
N ILE A 283 15.63 -0.84 8.07
CA ILE A 283 14.97 -2.07 7.65
C ILE A 283 16.04 -2.94 7.00
N LEU A 284 16.34 -4.08 7.64
CA LEU A 284 17.23 -5.11 7.12
C LEU A 284 16.38 -6.27 6.61
N VAL A 285 16.55 -6.65 5.33
CA VAL A 285 15.87 -7.81 4.73
C VAL A 285 16.90 -8.89 4.43
N ARG A 286 16.70 -10.07 5.02
CA ARG A 286 17.55 -11.25 4.77
C ARG A 286 17.09 -11.98 3.53
N GLY A 287 18.00 -12.22 2.59
CA GLY A 287 17.77 -12.97 1.36
C GLY A 287 17.44 -14.44 1.60
N PRO A 288 17.00 -15.17 0.56
CA PRO A 288 16.72 -16.58 0.65
C PRO A 288 18.02 -17.38 0.92
N SER A 289 17.89 -18.42 1.73
CA SER A 289 18.95 -19.41 1.95
C SER A 289 19.02 -20.41 0.80
N ALA A 290 20.08 -21.23 0.77
CA ALA A 290 20.18 -22.35 -0.18
C ALA A 290 19.02 -23.34 -0.02
N ALA A 291 18.47 -23.50 1.19
CA ALA A 291 17.29 -24.35 1.42
C ALA A 291 16.02 -23.73 0.78
N ASP A 292 15.84 -22.41 0.88
CA ASP A 292 14.71 -21.72 0.22
C ASP A 292 14.81 -21.81 -1.31
N VAL A 293 16.01 -21.69 -1.87
CA VAL A 293 16.26 -21.88 -3.30
C VAL A 293 15.96 -23.32 -3.73
N ALA A 294 16.36 -24.31 -2.93
CA ALA A 294 16.06 -25.71 -3.22
C ALA A 294 14.54 -25.98 -3.31
N VAL A 295 13.73 -25.32 -2.47
CA VAL A 295 12.27 -25.41 -2.52
C VAL A 295 11.72 -24.90 -3.84
N VAL A 296 12.12 -23.69 -4.26
CA VAL A 296 11.55 -23.08 -5.49
C VAL A 296 12.04 -23.77 -6.76
N THR A 297 13.26 -24.31 -6.75
CA THR A 297 13.82 -25.06 -7.90
C THR A 297 13.26 -26.47 -8.02
N ALA A 298 12.60 -27.00 -6.98
CA ALA A 298 11.92 -28.29 -7.06
C ALA A 298 10.57 -28.22 -7.81
N GLY A 299 10.10 -27.04 -8.18
CA GLY A 299 8.93 -26.80 -9.02
C GLY A 299 7.64 -26.46 -8.27
N ASP A 300 6.56 -26.30 -9.02
CA ASP A 300 5.28 -25.70 -8.58
C ASP A 300 4.67 -26.38 -7.33
N GLU A 301 4.71 -27.70 -7.27
CA GLU A 301 4.16 -28.46 -6.12
C GLU A 301 4.97 -28.20 -4.84
N ALA A 302 6.29 -28.09 -4.91
CA ALA A 302 7.13 -27.78 -3.76
C ALA A 302 6.93 -26.33 -3.31
N ILE A 303 6.81 -25.39 -4.24
CA ILE A 303 6.48 -24.00 -3.96
C ILE A 303 5.14 -23.90 -3.25
N HIS A 304 4.11 -24.59 -3.77
CA HIS A 304 2.78 -24.60 -3.18
C HIS A 304 2.78 -25.27 -1.78
N ALA A 305 3.50 -26.37 -1.62
CA ALA A 305 3.62 -27.08 -0.34
C ALA A 305 4.33 -26.25 0.74
N ALA A 306 5.25 -25.37 0.36
CA ALA A 306 5.91 -24.43 1.30
C ALA A 306 4.89 -23.43 1.89
N GLY A 307 3.83 -23.12 1.15
CA GLY A 307 2.72 -22.31 1.63
C GLY A 307 3.18 -20.93 2.11
N ASP A 308 2.72 -20.51 3.29
CA ASP A 308 3.07 -19.22 3.88
C ASP A 308 4.51 -19.14 4.42
N GLN A 309 5.22 -20.27 4.44
CA GLN A 309 6.64 -20.36 4.79
C GLN A 309 7.56 -20.14 3.58
N LEU A 310 7.02 -20.07 2.36
CA LEU A 310 7.78 -19.68 1.17
C LEU A 310 8.48 -18.33 1.43
N TRP A 311 9.82 -18.28 1.27
CA TRP A 311 10.61 -17.10 1.62
C TRP A 311 10.03 -15.82 1.02
N ALA A 312 9.71 -15.80 -0.27
CA ALA A 312 9.17 -14.62 -0.95
C ALA A 312 7.85 -14.13 -0.33
N LEU A 313 6.95 -15.05 0.07
CA LEU A 313 5.70 -14.67 0.72
C LEU A 313 5.95 -14.21 2.17
N ARG A 314 6.74 -14.97 2.92
CA ARG A 314 7.00 -14.68 4.34
C ARG A 314 7.78 -13.39 4.52
N ALA A 315 8.90 -13.20 3.83
CA ALA A 315 9.73 -12.01 3.94
C ALA A 315 8.97 -10.74 3.53
N PHE A 316 8.15 -10.80 2.47
CA PHE A 316 7.36 -9.63 2.06
C PHE A 316 6.15 -9.36 2.95
N ARG A 317 5.55 -10.36 3.60
CA ARG A 317 4.55 -10.12 4.65
C ARG A 317 5.17 -9.43 5.88
N GLU A 318 6.38 -9.83 6.27
CA GLU A 318 7.13 -9.22 7.36
C GLU A 318 7.54 -7.78 7.03
N LEU A 319 7.99 -7.53 5.80
CA LEU A 319 8.29 -6.19 5.29
C LEU A 319 7.04 -5.30 5.26
N ASP A 320 5.89 -5.85 4.88
CA ASP A 320 4.60 -5.15 4.88
C ASP A 320 4.23 -4.66 6.29
N ASP A 321 4.31 -5.55 7.29
CA ASP A 321 4.06 -5.15 8.68
C ASP A 321 5.08 -4.12 9.17
N ALA A 322 6.38 -4.30 8.90
CA ALA A 322 7.43 -3.35 9.27
C ALA A 322 7.17 -1.94 8.72
N LEU A 323 6.74 -1.82 7.46
CA LEU A 323 6.39 -0.55 6.83
C LEU A 323 5.15 0.08 7.45
N LEU A 324 4.13 -0.72 7.79
CA LEU A 324 2.92 -0.24 8.47
C LEU A 324 3.20 0.24 9.88
N GLN A 325 4.02 -0.49 10.64
CA GLN A 325 4.48 -0.10 11.97
C GLN A 325 5.24 1.23 11.93
N LEU A 326 6.21 1.34 11.02
CA LEU A 326 6.98 2.56 10.83
C LEU A 326 6.08 3.75 10.52
N ARG A 327 5.16 3.59 9.56
CA ARG A 327 4.30 4.67 9.07
C ARG A 327 3.28 5.14 10.11
N THR A 328 2.82 4.26 10.99
CA THR A 328 1.72 4.54 11.92
C THR A 328 2.20 4.80 13.34
N ASN A 329 3.20 4.07 13.81
CA ASN A 329 3.64 4.10 15.20
C ASN A 329 4.95 4.88 15.43
N HIS A 330 5.68 5.26 14.35
CA HIS A 330 6.96 5.95 14.40
C HIS A 330 6.94 7.19 13.49
N LEU A 331 6.03 8.14 13.79
CA LEU A 331 5.82 9.33 12.96
C LEU A 331 7.04 10.26 12.91
N ASP A 332 7.82 10.28 13.97
CA ASP A 332 9.04 11.07 14.16
C ASP A 332 10.24 10.58 13.36
N ILE A 333 10.19 9.36 12.84
CA ILE A 333 11.23 8.82 11.96
C ILE A 333 11.10 9.42 10.56
N GLY A 334 12.11 10.13 10.11
CA GLY A 334 12.12 10.83 8.82
C GLY A 334 12.90 10.12 7.72
N LEU A 335 13.96 9.37 8.09
CA LEU A 335 14.83 8.66 7.15
C LEU A 335 14.89 7.18 7.51
N VAL A 336 14.78 6.34 6.51
CA VAL A 336 14.88 4.87 6.63
C VAL A 336 16.05 4.37 5.82
N LEU A 337 16.93 3.62 6.48
CA LEU A 337 18.04 2.95 5.86
C LEU A 337 17.61 1.54 5.46
N LEU A 338 17.61 1.27 4.16
CA LEU A 338 17.30 -0.04 3.60
C LEU A 338 18.60 -0.82 3.45
N ARG A 339 18.67 -1.98 4.07
CA ARG A 339 19.79 -2.90 3.96
C ARG A 339 19.32 -4.30 3.61
N THR A 340 20.17 -5.06 3.00
CA THR A 340 19.94 -6.47 2.72
C THR A 340 21.12 -7.29 3.21
N GLU A 341 20.87 -8.55 3.56
CA GLU A 341 21.90 -9.49 4.00
C GLU A 341 21.66 -10.85 3.34
N GLY A 342 22.70 -11.46 2.79
CA GLY A 342 22.62 -12.79 2.19
C GLY A 342 23.57 -12.97 1.01
N ASP A 343 23.28 -13.98 0.20
CA ASP A 343 24.01 -14.27 -1.04
C ASP A 343 23.18 -13.76 -2.25
N PRO A 344 23.66 -12.75 -2.99
CA PRO A 344 22.95 -12.23 -4.15
C PRO A 344 22.72 -13.29 -5.24
N ALA A 345 23.59 -14.31 -5.35
CA ALA A 345 23.38 -15.40 -6.30
C ALA A 345 22.17 -16.27 -5.92
N GLN A 346 21.94 -16.49 -4.62
CA GLN A 346 20.75 -17.21 -4.14
C GLN A 346 19.47 -16.42 -4.45
N VAL A 347 19.49 -15.09 -4.32
CA VAL A 347 18.33 -14.25 -4.69
C VAL A 347 18.01 -14.39 -6.18
N LEU A 348 19.02 -14.32 -7.05
CA LEU A 348 18.83 -14.47 -8.50
C LEU A 348 18.31 -15.86 -8.86
N ALA A 349 18.84 -16.91 -8.23
CA ALA A 349 18.38 -18.29 -8.46
C ALA A 349 16.93 -18.48 -8.01
N HIS A 350 16.56 -17.92 -6.85
CA HIS A 350 15.19 -17.92 -6.32
C HIS A 350 14.22 -17.20 -7.26
N ASP A 351 14.58 -15.99 -7.71
CA ASP A 351 13.77 -15.20 -8.63
C ASP A 351 13.58 -15.87 -9.99
N ALA A 352 14.63 -16.51 -10.52
CA ALA A 352 14.55 -17.25 -11.78
C ALA A 352 13.54 -18.40 -11.70
N ALA A 353 13.52 -19.13 -10.57
CA ALA A 353 12.55 -20.21 -10.35
C ALA A 353 11.12 -19.67 -10.22
N LEU A 354 10.91 -18.57 -9.46
CA LEU A 354 9.59 -17.94 -9.37
C LEU A 354 9.11 -17.42 -10.74
N ALA A 355 9.99 -16.82 -11.53
CA ALA A 355 9.66 -16.32 -12.86
C ALA A 355 9.27 -17.47 -13.82
N ALA A 356 9.90 -18.62 -13.71
CA ALA A 356 9.57 -19.82 -14.48
C ALA A 356 8.20 -20.40 -14.09
N SER A 357 7.81 -20.29 -12.82
CA SER A 357 6.55 -20.79 -12.24
C SER A 357 5.40 -19.76 -12.22
N ARG A 358 5.56 -18.60 -12.87
CA ARG A 358 4.60 -17.48 -12.80
C ARG A 358 3.18 -17.81 -13.29
N GLU A 359 3.02 -18.86 -14.08
CA GLU A 359 1.73 -19.34 -14.57
C GLU A 359 0.97 -20.18 -13.51
N HIS A 360 1.64 -20.57 -12.42
CA HIS A 360 0.99 -21.20 -11.28
C HIS A 360 0.27 -20.13 -10.44
N TRP A 361 -1.01 -20.38 -10.11
CA TRP A 361 -1.85 -19.37 -9.42
C TRP A 361 -1.23 -18.83 -8.14
N PHE A 362 -0.63 -19.72 -7.30
CA PHE A 362 -0.03 -19.33 -6.02
C PHE A 362 1.21 -18.45 -6.21
N VAL A 363 2.07 -18.79 -7.18
CA VAL A 363 3.25 -17.97 -7.52
C VAL A 363 2.82 -16.60 -8.02
N ASN A 364 1.78 -16.54 -8.86
CA ASN A 364 1.21 -15.25 -9.29
C ASN A 364 0.74 -14.42 -8.09
N GLU A 365 0.00 -15.02 -7.13
CA GLU A 365 -0.44 -14.30 -5.94
C GLU A 365 0.72 -13.81 -5.08
N VAL A 366 1.79 -14.61 -4.94
CA VAL A 366 3.02 -14.20 -4.24
C VAL A 366 3.67 -12.99 -4.94
N LEU A 367 3.87 -13.04 -6.25
CA LEU A 367 4.44 -11.93 -7.02
C LEU A 367 3.56 -10.66 -6.93
N ARG A 368 2.23 -10.81 -6.96
CA ARG A 368 1.30 -9.69 -6.76
C ARG A 368 1.38 -9.12 -5.35
N HIS A 369 1.55 -9.97 -4.33
CA HIS A 369 1.77 -9.52 -2.96
C HIS A 369 3.08 -8.74 -2.84
N MET A 370 4.19 -9.26 -3.36
CA MET A 370 5.47 -8.56 -3.40
C MET A 370 5.35 -7.18 -4.06
N ALA A 371 4.67 -7.10 -5.21
CA ALA A 371 4.43 -5.84 -5.90
C ALA A 371 3.62 -4.84 -5.04
N ARG A 372 2.60 -5.30 -4.29
CA ARG A 372 1.82 -4.44 -3.39
C ARG A 372 2.66 -3.88 -2.23
N VAL A 373 3.49 -4.72 -1.64
CA VAL A 373 4.39 -4.31 -0.55
C VAL A 373 5.40 -3.26 -1.05
N LEU A 374 5.98 -3.46 -2.22
CA LEU A 374 6.88 -2.49 -2.83
C LEU A 374 6.17 -1.18 -3.20
N ARG A 375 4.89 -1.23 -3.63
CA ARG A 375 4.08 -0.01 -3.82
C ARG A 375 3.85 0.75 -2.51
N ARG A 376 3.69 0.03 -1.38
CA ARG A 376 3.58 0.67 -0.06
C ARG A 376 4.87 1.41 0.30
N LEU A 377 6.03 0.86 -0.05
CA LEU A 377 7.32 1.55 0.08
C LEU A 377 7.31 2.86 -0.72
N ASP A 378 6.91 2.82 -2.00
CA ASP A 378 6.82 4.01 -2.87
C ASP A 378 5.90 5.10 -2.29
N LEU A 379 4.80 4.71 -1.60
CA LEU A 379 3.77 5.61 -1.07
C LEU A 379 4.03 6.08 0.37
N THR A 380 5.02 5.51 1.04
CA THR A 380 5.38 5.89 2.41
C THR A 380 6.16 7.19 2.42
N SER A 381 5.66 8.20 3.15
CA SER A 381 6.29 9.53 3.25
C SER A 381 7.48 9.50 4.21
N ARG A 382 8.50 8.77 3.83
CA ARG A 382 9.81 8.74 4.47
C ARG A 382 10.87 8.86 3.39
N SER A 383 12.00 9.49 3.72
CA SER A 383 13.19 9.35 2.88
C SER A 383 13.73 7.93 3.01
N PHE A 384 14.18 7.35 1.91
CA PHE A 384 14.79 6.01 1.90
C PHE A 384 16.20 6.09 1.31
N PHE A 385 17.19 5.63 2.06
CA PHE A 385 18.53 5.41 1.55
C PHE A 385 18.84 3.92 1.58
N ALA A 386 19.18 3.33 0.43
CA ALA A 386 19.70 1.98 0.36
C ALA A 386 21.22 2.03 0.59
N LEU A 387 21.72 1.17 1.48
CA LEU A 387 23.13 1.06 1.82
C LEU A 387 23.62 -0.35 1.50
N GLY A 388 24.42 -0.48 0.44
CA GLY A 388 24.99 -1.74 -0.03
C GLY A 388 26.39 -1.93 0.53
N ASP A 389 26.49 -2.24 1.82
CA ASP A 389 27.73 -2.54 2.54
C ASP A 389 27.58 -3.79 3.39
N VAL A 390 28.68 -4.22 3.98
CA VAL A 390 28.73 -5.37 4.88
C VAL A 390 28.08 -5.03 6.22
N VAL A 391 27.09 -5.82 6.65
CA VAL A 391 26.43 -5.70 7.95
C VAL A 391 26.88 -6.84 8.85
N GLY A 392 27.67 -6.54 9.87
CA GLY A 392 28.28 -7.58 10.70
C GLY A 392 29.20 -8.49 9.88
N ASN A 393 28.79 -9.74 9.70
CA ASN A 393 29.47 -10.71 8.83
C ASN A 393 28.66 -11.01 7.55
N GLY A 394 27.53 -10.34 7.35
CA GLY A 394 26.62 -10.58 6.22
C GLY A 394 26.92 -9.68 5.04
N MET A 395 26.96 -10.26 3.85
CA MET A 395 27.12 -9.52 2.59
C MET A 395 25.79 -8.89 2.16
N PRO A 396 25.82 -7.71 1.51
CA PRO A 396 24.62 -7.14 0.93
C PRO A 396 24.11 -8.01 -0.21
N ALA A 397 22.79 -8.17 -0.30
CA ALA A 397 22.14 -9.03 -1.29
C ALA A 397 21.16 -8.22 -2.16
N PHE A 398 21.55 -7.01 -2.61
CA PHE A 398 20.75 -6.21 -3.53
C PHE A 398 20.76 -6.81 -4.95
N ALA A 399 20.00 -7.88 -5.11
CA ALA A 399 19.85 -8.56 -6.39
C ALA A 399 18.36 -8.89 -6.62
N GLY A 400 17.94 -8.96 -7.88
CA GLY A 400 16.59 -9.34 -8.26
C GLY A 400 15.51 -8.60 -7.49
N CYS A 401 14.61 -9.33 -6.83
CA CYS A 401 13.49 -8.74 -6.06
C CYS A 401 13.96 -7.89 -4.87
N LEU A 402 15.16 -8.13 -4.32
CA LEU A 402 15.73 -7.28 -3.27
C LEU A 402 16.41 -6.02 -3.84
N LEU A 403 16.82 -6.02 -5.10
CA LEU A 403 17.27 -4.79 -5.78
C LEU A 403 16.12 -3.79 -5.93
N GLU A 404 14.87 -4.23 -5.99
CA GLU A 404 13.70 -3.35 -6.02
C GLU A 404 13.66 -2.38 -4.82
N LEU A 405 14.21 -2.77 -3.66
CA LEU A 405 14.32 -1.90 -2.49
C LEU A 405 15.27 -0.73 -2.76
N ALA A 406 16.43 -1.00 -3.38
CA ALA A 406 17.39 0.03 -3.75
C ALA A 406 16.88 0.92 -4.88
N LEU A 407 16.18 0.35 -5.86
CA LEU A 407 15.55 1.12 -6.96
C LEU A 407 14.38 1.99 -6.48
N ALA A 408 13.69 1.59 -5.40
CA ALA A 408 12.64 2.39 -4.76
C ALA A 408 13.21 3.48 -3.84
N ALA A 409 14.47 3.35 -3.39
CA ALA A 409 15.10 4.32 -2.51
C ALA A 409 15.37 5.66 -3.22
N ASP A 410 15.34 6.73 -2.44
CA ASP A 410 15.67 8.08 -2.94
C ASP A 410 17.16 8.21 -3.29
N ARG A 411 18.02 7.42 -2.60
CA ARG A 411 19.45 7.28 -2.90
C ARG A 411 19.90 5.84 -2.65
N PHE A 412 20.80 5.35 -3.49
CA PHE A 412 21.48 4.08 -3.30
C PHE A 412 23.00 4.32 -3.22
N TYR A 413 23.56 4.06 -2.06
CA TYR A 413 24.99 4.07 -1.78
C TYR A 413 25.53 2.65 -1.87
N LEU A 414 26.58 2.44 -2.65
CA LEU A 414 27.19 1.13 -2.82
C LEU A 414 28.68 1.18 -2.50
N LEU A 415 29.11 0.30 -1.60
CA LEU A 415 30.51 0.15 -1.23
C LEU A 415 31.29 -0.48 -2.39
N ASP A 416 32.38 0.18 -2.80
CA ASP A 416 33.26 -0.29 -3.87
C ASP A 416 34.28 -1.30 -3.32
N GLU A 417 33.79 -2.53 -3.16
CA GLU A 417 34.61 -3.68 -2.77
C GLU A 417 34.29 -4.88 -3.66
N PRO A 418 35.29 -5.70 -4.05
CA PRO A 418 35.08 -6.82 -5.00
C PRO A 418 34.02 -7.84 -4.56
N ALA A 419 33.78 -7.95 -3.25
CA ALA A 419 32.78 -8.86 -2.70
C ALA A 419 31.36 -8.29 -2.71
N VAL A 420 31.20 -6.98 -2.91
CA VAL A 420 29.91 -6.29 -2.97
C VAL A 420 29.41 -6.27 -4.41
N GLN A 421 28.33 -6.99 -4.65
CA GLN A 421 27.76 -7.15 -5.98
C GLN A 421 26.26 -6.87 -5.95
N VAL A 422 25.74 -6.39 -7.07
CA VAL A 422 24.30 -6.23 -7.34
C VAL A 422 23.91 -7.04 -8.55
N GLY A 423 22.61 -7.33 -8.71
CA GLY A 423 22.21 -8.16 -9.85
C GLY A 423 20.79 -7.94 -10.30
N LEU A 424 20.53 -8.17 -11.59
CA LEU A 424 19.22 -8.09 -12.23
C LEU A 424 18.63 -9.47 -12.47
N SER A 425 17.32 -9.61 -12.22
CA SER A 425 16.52 -10.78 -12.57
C SER A 425 15.40 -10.41 -13.53
N ALA A 426 14.68 -11.41 -14.05
CA ALA A 426 13.47 -11.17 -14.85
C ALA A 426 12.37 -10.42 -14.09
N LEU A 427 12.38 -10.44 -12.76
CA LEU A 427 11.38 -9.77 -11.96
C LEU A 427 11.51 -8.23 -12.01
N ASN A 428 12.71 -7.69 -12.29
CA ASN A 428 12.93 -6.25 -12.40
C ASN A 428 12.36 -5.62 -13.69
N GLU A 429 11.96 -6.46 -14.66
CA GLU A 429 11.47 -5.99 -15.98
C GLU A 429 9.94 -5.77 -16.02
N GLY A 430 9.27 -5.68 -14.88
CA GLY A 430 7.84 -5.35 -14.82
C GLY A 430 6.95 -6.38 -14.12
N ALA A 431 7.51 -7.46 -13.56
CA ALA A 431 6.74 -8.39 -12.73
C ALA A 431 6.30 -7.74 -11.42
N LEU A 432 7.06 -6.75 -10.93
CA LEU A 432 6.83 -6.04 -9.68
C LEU A 432 6.58 -4.53 -9.94
N PRO A 433 5.50 -4.15 -10.64
CA PRO A 433 5.31 -2.79 -11.12
C PRO A 433 4.99 -1.80 -9.99
N MET A 434 5.40 -0.54 -10.18
CA MET A 434 4.93 0.60 -9.40
C MET A 434 3.43 0.86 -9.61
N SER A 435 2.84 1.75 -8.80
CA SER A 435 1.40 2.06 -8.86
C SER A 435 0.94 2.58 -10.23
N HIS A 436 1.81 3.23 -11.00
CA HIS A 436 1.52 3.76 -12.35
C HIS A 436 1.92 2.80 -13.48
N GLY A 437 2.35 1.57 -13.16
CA GLY A 437 2.58 0.51 -14.13
C GLY A 437 4.01 0.39 -14.69
N LEU A 438 4.91 1.34 -14.43
CA LEU A 438 6.33 1.19 -14.79
C LEU A 438 7.04 0.21 -13.84
N SER A 439 8.06 -0.49 -14.35
CA SER A 439 9.05 -1.11 -13.45
C SER A 439 9.89 -0.03 -12.77
N ARG A 440 10.45 -0.32 -11.57
CA ARG A 440 11.35 0.63 -10.90
C ARG A 440 12.63 0.83 -11.69
N LEU A 441 13.09 -0.17 -12.41
CA LEU A 441 14.20 -0.05 -13.34
C LEU A 441 13.91 0.97 -14.45
N ALA A 442 12.74 0.89 -15.10
CA ALA A 442 12.32 1.86 -16.11
C ALA A 442 12.10 3.26 -15.54
N ALA A 443 11.61 3.35 -14.30
CA ALA A 443 11.44 4.63 -13.61
C ALA A 443 12.79 5.26 -13.23
N ARG A 444 13.76 4.47 -12.77
CA ARG A 444 15.13 4.91 -12.44
C ARG A 444 15.83 5.47 -13.67
N LEU A 445 15.72 4.80 -14.79
CA LEU A 445 16.40 5.15 -16.04
C LEU A 445 15.48 5.90 -17.03
N TYR A 446 14.44 6.56 -16.55
CA TYR A 446 13.46 7.24 -17.40
C TYR A 446 14.09 8.32 -18.31
N GLY A 447 15.14 8.99 -17.84
CA GLY A 447 15.92 9.97 -18.60
C GLY A 447 17.10 9.37 -19.39
N GLU A 448 17.35 8.07 -19.27
CA GLU A 448 18.50 7.36 -19.87
C GLU A 448 18.04 6.06 -20.59
N PRO A 449 17.20 6.17 -21.65
CA PRO A 449 16.58 5.03 -22.29
C PRO A 449 17.59 4.05 -22.88
N ASP A 450 18.74 4.52 -23.35
CA ASP A 450 19.81 3.65 -23.90
C ASP A 450 20.38 2.73 -22.82
N LYS A 451 20.54 3.23 -21.58
CA LYS A 451 20.97 2.40 -20.44
C LYS A 451 19.89 1.38 -20.07
N PHE A 452 18.62 1.80 -20.07
CA PHE A 452 17.51 0.88 -19.81
C PHE A 452 17.47 -0.25 -20.84
N GLU A 453 17.56 0.05 -22.13
CA GLU A 453 17.59 -0.94 -23.21
C GLU A 453 18.79 -1.89 -23.08
N ALA A 454 19.97 -1.39 -22.69
CA ALA A 454 21.16 -2.21 -22.46
C ALA A 454 21.01 -3.17 -21.28
N LEU A 455 20.18 -2.83 -20.26
CA LEU A 455 19.95 -3.68 -19.09
C LEU A 455 18.80 -4.68 -19.27
N VAL A 456 17.88 -4.43 -20.21
CA VAL A 456 16.78 -5.37 -20.50
C VAL A 456 17.37 -6.69 -21.01
N GLY A 457 16.98 -7.77 -20.37
CA GLY A 457 17.50 -9.10 -20.66
C GLY A 457 18.85 -9.44 -20.00
N GLN A 458 19.55 -8.47 -19.39
CA GLN A 458 20.74 -8.79 -18.60
C GLN A 458 20.36 -9.62 -17.37
N ARG A 459 21.20 -10.59 -17.05
CA ARG A 459 21.06 -11.47 -15.91
C ARG A 459 22.44 -11.64 -15.27
N GLY A 460 22.45 -11.85 -13.97
CA GLY A 460 23.69 -12.11 -13.25
C GLY A 460 24.13 -10.92 -12.39
N LEU A 461 25.27 -11.09 -11.80
CA LEU A 461 25.87 -10.14 -10.88
C LEU A 461 26.81 -9.19 -11.61
N MET A 462 26.91 -8.00 -11.12
CA MET A 462 27.88 -6.96 -11.52
C MET A 462 28.52 -6.35 -10.27
N ASP A 463 29.77 -5.94 -10.39
CA ASP A 463 30.47 -5.21 -9.32
C ASP A 463 29.94 -3.76 -9.19
N ALA A 464 30.50 -3.03 -8.23
CA ALA A 464 30.06 -1.69 -7.93
C ALA A 464 30.32 -0.69 -9.07
N GLU A 465 31.42 -0.85 -9.82
CA GLU A 465 31.77 0.00 -10.97
C GLU A 465 30.78 -0.22 -12.12
N ALA A 466 30.54 -1.47 -12.49
CA ALA A 466 29.59 -1.79 -13.56
C ALA A 466 28.15 -1.37 -13.20
N ALA A 467 27.75 -1.47 -11.94
CA ALA A 467 26.44 -1.06 -11.46
C ALA A 467 26.26 0.48 -11.48
N ASP A 468 27.31 1.23 -11.18
CA ASP A 468 27.34 2.70 -11.26
C ASP A 468 27.27 3.16 -12.72
N ASP A 469 28.11 2.60 -13.59
CA ASP A 469 28.09 2.89 -15.04
C ASP A 469 26.70 2.58 -15.67
N ALA A 470 26.07 1.52 -15.21
CA ALA A 470 24.72 1.14 -15.63
C ALA A 470 23.60 2.08 -15.09
N GLY A 471 23.91 2.99 -14.17
CA GLY A 471 22.95 3.93 -13.59
C GLY A 471 22.06 3.34 -12.48
N LEU A 472 22.42 2.17 -11.94
CA LEU A 472 21.69 1.54 -10.84
C LEU A 472 22.01 2.17 -9.49
N VAL A 473 23.23 2.71 -9.32
CA VAL A 473 23.76 3.29 -8.08
C VAL A 473 23.67 4.81 -8.12
N THR A 474 23.46 5.45 -6.98
CA THR A 474 23.49 6.91 -6.87
C THR A 474 24.88 7.42 -6.52
N VAL A 475 25.55 6.72 -5.59
CA VAL A 475 26.89 7.07 -5.10
C VAL A 475 27.67 5.80 -4.84
N ARG A 476 28.81 5.64 -5.50
CA ARG A 476 29.79 4.61 -5.26
C ARG A 476 30.90 5.18 -4.37
N LEU A 477 31.23 4.52 -3.27
CA LEU A 477 32.22 4.95 -2.29
C LEU A 477 33.20 3.82 -1.98
N ASP A 478 34.46 4.14 -1.84
CA ASP A 478 35.46 3.19 -1.32
C ASP A 478 35.35 3.01 0.20
N GLY A 479 36.08 2.04 0.74
CA GLY A 479 36.03 1.72 2.17
C GLY A 479 36.62 2.81 3.08
N ILE A 480 37.37 3.77 2.54
CA ILE A 480 37.96 4.87 3.32
C ILE A 480 36.91 5.92 3.60
N ASP A 481 36.16 6.30 2.58
CA ASP A 481 35.19 7.39 2.65
C ASP A 481 33.79 6.92 3.11
N TRP A 482 33.52 5.60 3.05
CA TRP A 482 32.18 5.02 3.30
C TRP A 482 31.52 5.50 4.58
N ALA A 483 32.22 5.38 5.72
CA ALA A 483 31.63 5.66 7.02
C ALA A 483 31.30 7.16 7.20
N ASP A 484 32.17 8.05 6.77
CA ASP A 484 32.01 9.48 6.94
C ASP A 484 31.00 10.06 5.95
N ASP A 485 31.05 9.70 4.68
CA ASP A 485 30.16 10.23 3.66
C ASP A 485 28.71 9.75 3.87
N THR A 486 28.51 8.47 4.20
CA THR A 486 27.17 7.97 4.52
C THR A 486 26.60 8.62 5.78
N ARG A 487 27.41 8.79 6.83
CA ARG A 487 27.01 9.48 8.06
C ARG A 487 26.59 10.92 7.77
N MET A 488 27.42 11.67 7.03
CA MET A 488 27.10 13.06 6.66
C MET A 488 25.81 13.16 5.85
N ALA A 489 25.62 12.29 4.88
CA ALA A 489 24.39 12.26 4.07
C ALA A 489 23.14 11.95 4.89
N ILE A 490 23.24 11.04 5.88
CA ILE A 490 22.17 10.68 6.81
C ILE A 490 21.83 11.88 7.71
N GLU A 491 22.82 12.49 8.33
CA GLU A 491 22.65 13.66 9.21
C GLU A 491 22.04 14.84 8.46
N GLU A 492 22.53 15.13 7.25
CA GLU A 492 21.98 16.17 6.39
C GLU A 492 20.51 15.92 6.07
N ARG A 493 20.17 14.73 5.54
CA ARG A 493 18.78 14.39 5.17
C ARG A 493 17.84 14.46 6.37
N SER A 494 18.26 13.97 7.53
CA SER A 494 17.47 13.98 8.76
C SER A 494 17.26 15.38 9.35
N SER A 495 18.05 16.37 8.93
CA SER A 495 17.96 17.77 9.39
C SER A 495 16.99 18.64 8.56
N LEU A 496 16.55 18.17 7.39
CA LEU A 496 15.70 18.92 6.48
C LEU A 496 14.23 18.89 6.91
N SER A 497 13.46 19.93 6.47
CA SER A 497 12.04 20.02 6.77
C SER A 497 11.27 18.78 6.33
N PRO A 498 10.57 18.07 7.26
CA PRO A 498 9.81 16.86 6.93
C PRO A 498 8.68 17.12 5.93
N ASP A 499 8.01 18.28 6.00
CA ASP A 499 6.94 18.65 5.08
C ASP A 499 7.48 18.87 3.65
N ALA A 500 8.61 19.58 3.52
CA ALA A 500 9.24 19.86 2.23
C ALA A 500 9.76 18.55 1.59
N LEU A 501 10.39 17.66 2.37
CA LEU A 501 10.84 16.37 1.88
C LEU A 501 9.65 15.50 1.41
N THR A 502 8.57 15.46 2.18
CA THR A 502 7.36 14.71 1.79
C THR A 502 6.81 15.18 0.44
N GLY A 503 6.69 16.50 0.24
CA GLY A 503 6.23 17.06 -1.04
C GLY A 503 7.20 16.81 -2.19
N MET A 504 8.50 16.97 -1.96
CA MET A 504 9.55 16.72 -2.96
C MET A 504 9.54 15.25 -3.41
N GLU A 505 9.61 14.33 -2.47
CA GLU A 505 9.65 12.89 -2.72
C GLU A 505 8.40 12.42 -3.47
N ALA A 506 7.20 12.88 -3.08
CA ALA A 506 5.95 12.57 -3.77
C ALA A 506 5.93 13.06 -5.24
N ASN A 507 6.64 14.15 -5.55
CA ASN A 507 6.75 14.66 -6.91
C ASN A 507 7.81 13.93 -7.74
N LEU A 508 8.90 13.46 -7.13
CA LEU A 508 10.02 12.84 -7.84
C LEU A 508 9.84 11.33 -8.09
N ARG A 509 9.17 10.60 -7.17
CA ARG A 509 9.06 9.13 -7.26
C ARG A 509 8.25 8.61 -8.44
N PHE A 510 7.31 9.40 -8.98
CA PHE A 510 6.41 8.96 -10.04
C PHE A 510 6.70 9.68 -11.36
N VAL A 511 7.64 9.16 -12.12
CA VAL A 511 8.00 9.67 -13.45
C VAL A 511 7.05 9.08 -14.52
N GLY A 512 6.97 9.72 -15.69
CA GLY A 512 6.21 9.22 -16.85
C GLY A 512 4.68 9.35 -16.72
N HIS A 513 3.96 8.81 -17.66
CA HIS A 513 2.49 8.66 -17.84
C HIS A 513 1.61 9.92 -17.77
N GLU A 514 1.88 10.87 -16.92
CA GLU A 514 1.24 12.20 -16.94
C GLU A 514 2.10 13.18 -17.73
N ASN A 515 1.47 14.15 -18.39
CA ASN A 515 2.23 15.25 -19.02
C ASN A 515 2.74 16.25 -17.96
N GLU A 516 3.76 17.02 -18.31
CA GLU A 516 4.39 17.99 -17.40
C GLU A 516 3.39 19.00 -16.83
N THR A 517 2.48 19.51 -17.65
CA THR A 517 1.48 20.52 -17.24
C THR A 517 0.57 19.96 -16.14
N SER A 518 0.06 18.74 -16.31
CA SER A 518 -0.79 18.12 -15.27
C SER A 518 -0.01 17.85 -13.99
N LYS A 519 1.26 17.42 -14.08
CA LYS A 519 2.12 17.23 -12.90
C LYS A 519 2.37 18.55 -12.16
N ILE A 520 2.67 19.63 -12.88
CA ILE A 520 2.93 20.94 -12.28
C ILE A 520 1.68 21.46 -11.56
N PHE A 521 0.53 21.48 -12.23
CA PHE A 521 -0.65 22.15 -11.68
C PHE A 521 -1.52 21.25 -10.79
N ALA A 522 -1.63 19.96 -11.07
CA ALA A 522 -2.46 19.06 -10.26
C ALA A 522 -1.68 18.40 -9.11
N ARG A 523 -0.36 18.32 -9.18
CA ARG A 523 0.46 17.65 -8.17
C ARG A 523 1.39 18.62 -7.42
N LEU A 524 2.37 19.23 -8.11
CA LEU A 524 3.35 20.12 -7.47
C LEU A 524 2.66 21.32 -6.81
N THR A 525 1.73 21.99 -7.50
CA THR A 525 1.00 23.14 -6.96
C THR A 525 0.17 22.75 -5.74
N ALA A 526 -0.47 21.57 -5.73
CA ALA A 526 -1.23 21.08 -4.58
C ALA A 526 -0.32 20.85 -3.35
N TRP A 527 0.85 20.22 -3.55
CA TRP A 527 1.82 20.02 -2.48
C TRP A 527 2.38 21.37 -1.97
N GLN A 528 2.73 22.29 -2.87
CA GLN A 528 3.23 23.61 -2.48
C GLN A 528 2.18 24.43 -1.72
N ASN A 529 0.91 24.36 -2.14
CA ASN A 529 -0.20 24.97 -1.41
C ASN A 529 -0.34 24.44 0.02
N TRP A 530 -0.18 23.12 0.21
CA TRP A 530 -0.18 22.51 1.55
C TRP A 530 1.05 22.94 2.37
N ILE A 531 2.26 22.96 1.76
CA ILE A 531 3.50 23.33 2.46
C ILE A 531 3.43 24.77 2.96
N PHE A 532 2.89 25.71 2.18
CA PHE A 532 2.81 27.13 2.53
C PHE A 532 1.90 27.43 3.74
N ILE A 533 1.06 26.52 4.17
CA ILE A 533 0.26 26.66 5.40
C ILE A 533 0.84 25.89 6.58
N ARG A 534 1.95 25.18 6.39
CA ARG A 534 2.57 24.37 7.45
C ARG A 534 3.44 25.20 8.38
N PRO A 535 3.39 24.95 9.71
CA PRO A 535 4.25 25.66 10.66
C PRO A 535 5.75 25.52 10.36
N ASN A 536 6.19 24.36 9.85
CA ASN A 536 7.58 24.13 9.46
C ASN A 536 8.08 25.09 8.37
N ALA A 537 7.19 25.62 7.54
CA ALA A 537 7.54 26.61 6.53
C ALA A 537 7.31 28.05 7.06
N THR A 538 6.10 28.36 7.52
CA THR A 538 5.61 29.72 7.75
C THR A 538 5.29 30.07 9.21
N GLY A 539 5.42 29.11 10.14
CA GLY A 539 5.30 29.38 11.58
C GLY A 539 6.41 30.30 12.11
N PRO A 540 6.32 30.78 13.35
CA PRO A 540 7.33 31.66 13.94
C PRO A 540 8.76 31.10 13.91
N GLU A 541 8.88 29.78 14.08
CA GLU A 541 10.16 29.04 14.03
C GLU A 541 10.38 28.32 12.67
N GLY A 542 9.51 28.58 11.70
CA GLY A 542 9.57 27.97 10.38
C GLY A 542 10.68 28.53 9.50
N ALA A 543 11.09 27.74 8.49
CA ALA A 543 12.25 28.05 7.67
C ALA A 543 12.12 29.37 6.90
N LEU A 544 10.95 29.69 6.33
CA LEU A 544 10.72 30.96 5.64
C LEU A 544 10.75 32.17 6.59
N SER A 545 10.19 32.01 7.81
CA SER A 545 10.16 33.10 8.80
C SER A 545 11.53 33.42 9.39
N LEU A 546 12.44 32.44 9.39
CA LEU A 546 13.81 32.58 9.91
C LEU A 546 14.85 32.77 8.81
N TYR A 547 14.46 32.78 7.54
CA TYR A 547 15.40 32.97 6.44
C TYR A 547 16.18 34.27 6.58
N GLY A 548 17.52 34.18 6.50
CA GLY A 548 18.44 35.33 6.68
C GLY A 548 18.66 35.75 8.15
N LYS A 549 18.10 35.03 9.14
CA LYS A 549 18.34 35.25 10.57
C LYS A 549 19.38 34.24 11.11
N PRO A 550 20.07 34.56 12.21
CA PRO A 550 21.04 33.63 12.79
C PRO A 550 20.45 32.38 13.45
N GLN A 551 19.14 32.41 13.77
CA GLN A 551 18.44 31.27 14.38
C GLN A 551 18.19 30.17 13.34
N ARG A 552 18.38 28.91 13.74
CA ARG A 552 17.98 27.76 12.94
C ARG A 552 16.48 27.47 13.07
N PRO A 553 15.81 27.03 12.00
CA PRO A 553 14.42 26.59 12.08
C PRO A 553 14.28 25.41 13.05
N HIS A 554 13.14 25.37 13.74
CA HIS A 554 12.72 24.23 14.55
C HIS A 554 11.49 23.60 13.89
N PHE A 555 11.52 22.28 13.66
CA PHE A 555 10.49 21.58 12.92
C PHE A 555 9.68 20.62 13.82
N ASP A 556 8.37 20.51 13.55
CA ASP A 556 7.60 19.33 13.90
C ASP A 556 8.05 18.18 13.02
N TRP A 557 8.71 17.19 13.61
CA TRP A 557 9.36 16.10 12.87
C TRP A 557 8.39 15.01 12.41
N ASN A 558 7.11 15.08 12.77
CA ASN A 558 6.14 14.07 12.36
C ASN A 558 5.92 14.10 10.84
N ARG A 559 6.10 12.94 10.21
CA ARG A 559 5.86 12.69 8.77
C ARG A 559 4.46 12.12 8.54
N VAL A 560 3.88 12.38 7.35
CA VAL A 560 2.52 11.95 6.96
C VAL A 560 2.51 10.90 5.85
#